data_7e002be5adfe9a91dd86f2276e3f9a12
#
_entry.id   7e002be5adfe9a91dd86f2276e3f9a12
#
_cell.length_a   1.000
_cell.length_b   1.000
_cell.length_c   1.000
_cell.angle_alpha   90.00
_cell.angle_beta   90.00
_cell.angle_gamma   90.00
#
_symmetry.space_group_name_H-M   'P 1'
#
loop_
_entity.id
_entity.type
_entity.pdbx_description
1 polymer ?
#
loop_
_entity_poly.entity_id
_entity_poly.type
_entity_poly.pdbx_seq_one_letter_code
_entity_poly.pdbx_strand_id
1 'polypeptide(L)'
;MGIKRYTANADTTITNAYKANLQTRGTGSNMGLADSLEVFHIYGQESSSSAENSRVLINFPVTEIISERAAGEIPASGSVSWFLRVHNVVHPNTLPRNYNMTISAVSRSWDEGTGLDMEGYTDSGSCNWTAAASSS
;
A
#
# COMPACT_ATOMS: atom_id res chain seq x y z
N MET A 1 2.04 24.79 -19.69
CA MET A 1 1.55 23.83 -18.68
C MET A 1 2.72 22.91 -18.34
N GLY A 2 3.14 22.89 -17.09
CA GLY A 2 4.26 22.03 -16.62
C GLY A 2 3.71 20.74 -16.00
N ILE A 3 4.44 19.63 -16.14
CA ILE A 3 4.19 18.39 -15.42
C ILE A 3 5.39 18.13 -14.53
N LYS A 4 5.15 17.97 -13.24
CA LYS A 4 6.15 17.53 -12.27
C LYS A 4 5.79 16.13 -11.79
N ARG A 5 6.79 15.30 -11.50
CA ARG A 5 6.61 13.93 -11.04
C ARG A 5 7.36 13.71 -9.75
N TYR A 6 6.73 13.02 -8.84
CA TYR A 6 7.33 12.54 -7.60
C TYR A 6 7.23 11.02 -7.57
N THR A 7 8.28 10.38 -7.15
CA THR A 7 8.30 8.93 -6.95
C THR A 7 8.02 8.64 -5.47
N ALA A 8 7.29 7.59 -5.21
CA ALA A 8 7.14 7.09 -3.84
C ALA A 8 8.50 6.76 -3.25
N ASN A 9 8.68 7.01 -1.98
CA ASN A 9 9.92 6.76 -1.24
C ASN A 9 9.76 5.69 -0.16
N ALA A 10 8.55 5.19 0.05
CA ALA A 10 8.24 4.01 0.84
C ALA A 10 6.91 3.43 0.37
N ASP A 11 6.81 2.13 0.35
CA ASP A 11 5.57 1.43 0.05
C ASP A 11 5.55 0.02 0.67
N THR A 12 4.36 -0.50 0.89
CA THR A 12 4.16 -1.87 1.38
C THR A 12 2.74 -2.34 1.13
N THR A 13 2.56 -3.65 1.10
CA THR A 13 1.25 -4.29 1.16
C THR A 13 1.06 -4.95 2.52
N ILE A 14 -0.10 -4.74 3.12
CA ILE A 14 -0.55 -5.38 4.35
C ILE A 14 -1.87 -6.12 4.10
N THR A 15 -2.14 -7.19 4.83
CA THR A 15 -3.30 -8.04 4.58
C THR A 15 -3.91 -8.63 5.84
N ASN A 16 -5.20 -9.00 5.74
CA ASN A 16 -5.87 -9.85 6.70
C ASN A 16 -6.22 -11.23 6.10
N ALA A 17 -5.61 -11.60 4.97
CA ALA A 17 -5.85 -12.88 4.33
C ALA A 17 -5.48 -14.06 5.23
N TYR A 18 -6.13 -15.20 5.01
CA TYR A 18 -5.75 -16.45 5.65
C TYR A 18 -4.47 -16.99 5.01
N LYS A 19 -3.62 -17.59 5.84
CA LYS A 19 -2.50 -18.39 5.38
C LYS A 19 -3.01 -19.65 4.67
N ALA A 20 -2.14 -20.37 3.95
CA ALA A 20 -2.50 -21.59 3.23
C ALA A 20 -3.17 -22.66 4.10
N ASN A 21 -2.96 -22.63 5.42
CA ASN A 21 -3.62 -23.53 6.36
C ASN A 21 -5.11 -23.20 6.62
N LEU A 22 -5.64 -22.08 6.12
CA LEU A 22 -7.00 -21.56 6.31
C LEU A 22 -7.46 -21.45 7.78
N GLN A 23 -6.53 -21.42 8.71
CA GLN A 23 -6.79 -21.31 10.15
C GLN A 23 -6.23 -20.04 10.76
N THR A 24 -5.10 -19.58 10.22
CA THR A 24 -4.38 -18.44 10.76
C THR A 24 -4.37 -17.31 9.74
N ARG A 25 -4.70 -16.09 10.16
CA ARG A 25 -4.58 -14.91 9.31
C ARG A 25 -3.15 -14.39 9.28
N GLY A 26 -2.71 -13.95 8.09
CA GLY A 26 -1.40 -13.33 7.88
C GLY A 26 -1.33 -11.85 8.31
N THR A 27 -2.05 -11.46 9.35
CA THR A 27 -2.18 -10.06 9.79
C THR A 27 -0.91 -9.41 10.29
N GLY A 28 0.11 -10.20 10.63
CA GLY A 28 1.45 -9.71 11.01
C GLY A 28 2.41 -9.57 9.84
N SER A 29 2.01 -9.93 8.62
CA SER A 29 2.89 -9.89 7.46
C SER A 29 3.07 -8.46 6.93
N ASN A 30 4.21 -8.25 6.28
CA ASN A 30 4.65 -7.00 5.68
C ASN A 30 5.37 -7.29 4.37
N MET A 31 5.27 -6.38 3.41
CA MET A 31 5.89 -6.50 2.09
C MET A 31 6.71 -5.25 1.71
N GLY A 32 7.38 -4.62 2.68
CA GLY A 32 8.14 -3.39 2.43
C GLY A 32 9.39 -3.56 1.55
N LEU A 33 9.91 -4.77 1.38
CA LEU A 33 10.99 -5.07 0.42
C LEU A 33 10.54 -5.85 -0.82
N ALA A 34 9.24 -6.08 -0.98
CA ALA A 34 8.74 -6.76 -2.17
C ALA A 34 8.80 -5.86 -3.41
N ASP A 35 9.15 -6.43 -4.54
CA ASP A 35 9.27 -5.71 -5.82
C ASP A 35 7.93 -5.26 -6.42
N SER A 36 6.82 -5.71 -5.84
CA SER A 36 5.48 -5.40 -6.34
C SER A 36 4.49 -5.24 -5.20
N LEU A 37 3.52 -4.36 -5.41
CA LEU A 37 2.40 -4.15 -4.52
C LEU A 37 1.22 -5.02 -4.94
N GLU A 38 0.58 -5.67 -3.98
CA GLU A 38 -0.53 -6.57 -4.25
C GLU A 38 -1.86 -6.00 -3.78
N VAL A 39 -2.80 -5.87 -4.72
CA VAL A 39 -4.17 -5.43 -4.44
C VAL A 39 -5.12 -6.58 -4.73
N PHE A 40 -5.78 -7.06 -3.71
CA PHE A 40 -6.77 -8.11 -3.86
C PHE A 40 -7.93 -7.98 -2.87
N HIS A 41 -9.01 -8.64 -3.23
CA HIS A 41 -10.15 -8.93 -2.36
C HIS A 41 -10.57 -10.37 -2.63
N ILE A 42 -10.54 -11.19 -1.59
CA ILE A 42 -10.94 -12.60 -1.65
C ILE A 42 -12.16 -12.76 -0.76
N TYR A 43 -13.15 -13.47 -1.26
CA TYR A 43 -14.38 -13.75 -0.53
C TYR A 43 -14.64 -15.25 -0.49
N GLY A 44 -15.01 -15.77 0.67
CA GLY A 44 -15.41 -17.16 0.82
C GLY A 44 -14.28 -18.17 0.80
N GLN A 45 -13.02 -17.78 1.08
CA GLN A 45 -11.89 -18.72 1.02
C GLN A 45 -11.91 -19.72 2.18
N GLU A 46 -12.19 -19.27 3.40
CA GLU A 46 -12.25 -20.14 4.58
C GLU A 46 -13.69 -20.57 4.89
N SER A 47 -14.63 -19.64 4.78
CA SER A 47 -16.05 -19.89 4.99
C SER A 47 -16.88 -19.05 4.03
N SER A 48 -18.16 -19.36 3.87
CA SER A 48 -19.05 -18.63 2.94
C SER A 48 -19.22 -17.14 3.25
N SER A 49 -18.75 -16.66 4.40
CA SER A 49 -18.79 -15.26 4.81
C SER A 49 -17.41 -14.65 5.04
N SER A 50 -16.32 -15.39 4.87
CA SER A 50 -14.98 -14.83 5.05
C SER A 50 -14.68 -13.78 3.98
N ALA A 51 -14.08 -12.66 4.40
CA ALA A 51 -13.63 -11.60 3.52
C ALA A 51 -12.18 -11.26 3.86
N GLU A 52 -11.35 -11.23 2.82
CA GLU A 52 -9.92 -11.04 2.92
C GLU A 52 -9.51 -9.93 1.97
N ASN A 53 -8.74 -9.00 2.49
CA ASN A 53 -8.34 -7.82 1.75
C ASN A 53 -6.84 -7.59 1.87
N SER A 54 -6.27 -6.97 0.86
CA SER A 54 -5.02 -6.25 0.98
C SER A 54 -5.26 -4.75 1.09
N ARG A 55 -4.29 -4.06 1.66
CA ARG A 55 -4.15 -2.60 1.61
C ARG A 55 -2.74 -2.26 1.21
N VAL A 56 -2.62 -1.33 0.30
CA VAL A 56 -1.33 -0.79 -0.12
C VAL A 56 -1.14 0.55 0.58
N LEU A 57 -0.01 0.71 1.23
CA LEU A 57 0.44 1.98 1.79
C LEU A 57 1.53 2.53 0.87
N ILE A 58 1.44 3.80 0.53
CA ILE A 58 2.44 4.48 -0.31
C ILE A 58 2.76 5.83 0.31
N ASN A 59 4.03 6.13 0.47
CA ASN A 59 4.51 7.43 0.93
C ASN A 59 5.19 8.19 -0.20
N PHE A 60 4.88 9.48 -0.31
CA PHE A 60 5.51 10.40 -1.24
C PHE A 60 6.30 11.46 -0.47
N PRO A 61 7.30 12.12 -1.09
CA PRO A 61 8.15 13.11 -0.44
C PRO A 61 7.39 14.44 -0.19
N VAL A 62 6.45 14.44 0.75
CA VAL A 62 5.57 15.57 1.05
C VAL A 62 6.36 16.81 1.46
N THR A 63 7.47 16.65 2.18
CA THR A 63 8.34 17.75 2.58
C THR A 63 8.93 18.48 1.37
N GLU A 64 9.35 17.74 0.33
CA GLU A 64 9.83 18.30 -0.93
C GLU A 64 8.71 19.10 -1.62
N ILE A 65 7.52 18.50 -1.74
CA ILE A 65 6.35 19.15 -2.33
C ILE A 65 5.99 20.44 -1.62
N ILE A 66 6.09 20.48 -0.28
CA ILE A 66 5.83 21.68 0.53
C ILE A 66 6.88 22.75 0.27
N SER A 67 8.18 22.39 0.26
CA SER A 67 9.27 23.34 0.03
C SER A 67 9.23 23.94 -1.38
N GLU A 68 8.94 23.15 -2.39
CA GLU A 68 8.79 23.62 -3.77
C GLU A 68 7.57 24.53 -3.96
N ARG A 69 6.49 24.27 -3.23
CA ARG A 69 5.35 25.17 -3.22
C ARG A 69 5.69 26.49 -2.56
N ALA A 70 6.45 26.48 -1.46
CA ALA A 70 6.93 27.69 -0.80
C ALA A 70 7.89 28.51 -1.69
N ALA A 71 8.69 27.83 -2.51
CA ALA A 71 9.58 28.46 -3.49
C ALA A 71 8.84 28.98 -4.75
N GLY A 72 7.55 28.69 -4.91
CA GLY A 72 6.77 29.11 -6.08
C GLY A 72 6.95 28.23 -7.32
N GLU A 73 7.66 27.11 -7.20
CA GLU A 73 7.84 26.14 -8.29
C GLU A 73 6.55 25.37 -8.58
N ILE A 74 5.75 25.13 -7.54
CA ILE A 74 4.42 24.53 -7.65
C ILE A 74 3.38 25.62 -7.36
N PRO A 75 2.37 25.80 -8.23
CA PRO A 75 1.29 26.74 -7.99
C PRO A 75 0.54 26.48 -6.67
N ALA A 76 -0.18 27.48 -6.22
CA ALA A 76 -1.00 27.38 -5.02
C ALA A 76 -2.02 26.24 -5.11
N SER A 77 -2.45 25.75 -3.94
CA SER A 77 -3.50 24.75 -3.82
C SER A 77 -4.77 25.18 -4.59
N GLY A 78 -5.36 24.25 -5.33
CA GLY A 78 -6.51 24.53 -6.19
C GLY A 78 -6.17 24.80 -7.66
N SER A 79 -4.91 25.13 -7.98
CA SER A 79 -4.43 25.31 -9.36
C SER A 79 -3.65 24.12 -9.91
N VAL A 80 -3.59 23.03 -9.14
CA VAL A 80 -2.83 21.82 -9.48
C VAL A 80 -3.74 20.61 -9.44
N SER A 81 -3.68 19.80 -10.49
CA SER A 81 -4.32 18.48 -10.52
C SER A 81 -3.29 17.41 -10.17
N TRP A 82 -3.66 16.53 -9.25
CA TRP A 82 -2.81 15.43 -8.79
C TRP A 82 -3.29 14.10 -9.35
N PHE A 83 -2.37 13.30 -9.82
CA PHE A 83 -2.66 11.99 -10.38
C PHE A 83 -1.74 10.95 -9.77
N LEU A 84 -2.30 9.88 -9.20
CA LEU A 84 -1.54 8.69 -8.86
C LEU A 84 -1.34 7.86 -10.13
N ARG A 85 -0.10 7.55 -10.46
CA ARG A 85 0.22 6.68 -11.58
C ARG A 85 0.79 5.37 -11.03
N VAL A 86 0.10 4.30 -11.32
CA VAL A 86 0.53 2.93 -11.03
C VAL A 86 0.71 2.16 -12.33
N HIS A 87 1.56 1.16 -12.32
CA HIS A 87 1.80 0.27 -13.45
C HIS A 87 1.45 -1.15 -13.05
N ASN A 88 0.76 -1.84 -13.93
CA ASN A 88 0.49 -3.25 -13.73
C ASN A 88 1.75 -4.07 -14.02
N VAL A 89 2.08 -4.98 -13.11
CA VAL A 89 3.18 -5.94 -13.30
C VAL A 89 2.71 -7.03 -14.26
N VAL A 90 3.59 -7.46 -15.14
CA VAL A 90 3.30 -8.58 -16.05
C VAL A 90 3.19 -9.87 -15.23
N HIS A 91 2.07 -10.56 -15.31
CA HIS A 91 1.82 -11.82 -14.63
C HIS A 91 0.93 -12.73 -15.49
N PRO A 92 0.97 -14.05 -15.29
CA PRO A 92 0.21 -15.00 -16.10
C PRO A 92 -1.28 -15.12 -15.71
N ASN A 93 -1.69 -14.50 -14.61
CA ASN A 93 -3.05 -14.61 -14.10
C ASN A 93 -4.02 -13.65 -14.79
N THR A 94 -5.28 -14.04 -14.88
CA THR A 94 -6.37 -13.15 -15.31
C THR A 94 -6.70 -12.12 -14.24
N LEU A 95 -6.86 -10.88 -14.66
CA LEU A 95 -7.33 -9.79 -13.80
C LEU A 95 -8.83 -9.56 -13.97
N PRO A 96 -9.52 -9.11 -12.93
CA PRO A 96 -10.87 -8.58 -13.08
C PRO A 96 -10.88 -7.41 -14.08
N ARG A 97 -11.86 -7.38 -14.98
CA ARG A 97 -12.00 -6.28 -15.93
C ARG A 97 -12.46 -4.98 -15.29
N ASN A 98 -13.29 -5.11 -14.26
CA ASN A 98 -13.84 -3.97 -13.52
C ASN A 98 -13.68 -4.23 -12.02
N TYR A 99 -13.02 -3.30 -11.34
CA TYR A 99 -12.92 -3.28 -9.88
C TYR A 99 -12.78 -1.84 -9.41
N ASN A 100 -13.20 -1.58 -8.20
CA ASN A 100 -13.09 -0.28 -7.57
C ASN A 100 -11.96 -0.29 -6.55
N MET A 101 -11.09 0.71 -6.63
CA MET A 101 -10.08 1.00 -5.62
C MET A 101 -10.44 2.30 -4.92
N THR A 102 -10.34 2.31 -3.60
CA THR A 102 -10.50 3.53 -2.81
C THR A 102 -9.13 4.03 -2.38
N ILE A 103 -8.86 5.31 -2.64
CA ILE A 103 -7.65 5.98 -2.19
C ILE A 103 -8.03 6.92 -1.05
N SER A 104 -7.31 6.82 0.07
CA SER A 104 -7.54 7.63 1.26
C SER A 104 -6.23 8.18 1.79
N ALA A 105 -6.26 9.38 2.37
CA ALA A 105 -5.12 9.91 3.09
C ALA A 105 -4.89 9.10 4.37
N VAL A 106 -3.62 8.79 4.65
CA VAL A 106 -3.20 8.17 5.90
C VAL A 106 -2.87 9.27 6.90
N SER A 107 -3.52 9.28 8.04
CA SER A 107 -3.37 10.31 9.09
C SER A 107 -2.29 9.97 10.13
N ARG A 108 -1.66 8.82 10.02
CA ARG A 108 -0.65 8.32 10.96
C ARG A 108 0.62 7.92 10.21
N SER A 109 1.78 8.19 10.81
CA SER A 109 3.05 7.64 10.32
C SER A 109 3.06 6.12 10.43
N TRP A 110 3.78 5.48 9.54
CA TRP A 110 3.93 4.02 9.47
C TRP A 110 5.35 3.69 9.02
N ASP A 111 5.83 2.51 9.40
CA ASP A 111 7.15 2.00 9.05
C ASP A 111 7.01 0.98 7.92
N GLU A 112 7.77 1.17 6.85
CA GLU A 112 7.73 0.34 5.65
C GLU A 112 8.05 -1.12 5.94
N GLY A 113 9.08 -1.36 6.75
CA GLY A 113 9.53 -2.68 7.11
C GLY A 113 10.39 -3.35 6.05
N THR A 114 10.70 -4.61 6.29
CA THR A 114 11.62 -5.41 5.48
C THR A 114 11.02 -6.73 5.02
N GLY A 115 9.71 -6.88 5.09
CA GLY A 115 8.99 -8.07 4.70
C GLY A 115 8.99 -8.29 3.18
N LEU A 116 8.94 -9.56 2.79
CA LEU A 116 8.98 -10.00 1.40
C LEU A 116 7.72 -10.75 0.96
N ASP A 117 6.91 -11.22 1.91
CA ASP A 117 5.71 -12.00 1.59
C ASP A 117 4.59 -11.82 2.63
N MET A 118 3.40 -12.25 2.27
CA MET A 118 2.19 -12.15 3.09
C MET A 118 1.91 -13.41 3.92
N GLU A 119 2.61 -14.51 3.72
CA GLU A 119 2.28 -15.77 4.40
C GLU A 119 3.25 -16.10 5.53
N GLY A 120 4.52 -16.15 5.24
CA GLY A 120 5.54 -16.64 6.16
C GLY A 120 6.25 -15.56 6.94
N TYR A 121 6.32 -14.36 6.39
CA TYR A 121 7.10 -13.27 6.96
C TYR A 121 6.34 -12.54 8.07
N THR A 122 7.02 -12.31 9.18
CA THR A 122 6.55 -11.44 10.24
C THR A 122 7.66 -10.47 10.61
N ASP A 123 7.41 -9.18 10.41
CA ASP A 123 8.32 -8.11 10.79
C ASP A 123 7.77 -7.39 12.02
N SER A 124 8.41 -7.60 13.16
CA SER A 124 7.98 -6.99 14.43
C SER A 124 8.27 -5.49 14.52
N GLY A 125 9.01 -4.94 13.56
CA GLY A 125 9.42 -3.52 13.54
C GLY A 125 8.63 -2.64 12.59
N SER A 126 7.70 -3.20 11.84
CA SER A 126 7.06 -2.53 10.71
C SER A 126 5.55 -2.50 10.78
N CYS A 127 4.95 -1.77 9.85
CA CYS A 127 3.50 -1.79 9.72
C CYS A 127 2.99 -3.15 9.24
N ASN A 128 1.82 -3.51 9.73
CA ASN A 128 1.07 -4.67 9.33
C ASN A 128 -0.44 -4.37 9.45
N TRP A 129 -1.30 -5.35 9.26
CA TRP A 129 -2.75 -5.12 9.32
C TRP A 129 -3.24 -4.57 10.67
N THR A 130 -2.55 -4.85 11.76
CA THR A 130 -2.95 -4.50 13.13
C THR A 130 -2.15 -3.33 13.72
N ALA A 131 -0.99 -3.01 13.16
CA ALA A 131 -0.09 -1.99 13.69
C ALA A 131 0.50 -1.12 12.57
N ALA A 132 0.73 0.15 12.87
CA ALA A 132 1.37 1.09 11.92
C ALA A 132 2.90 1.06 12.02
N ALA A 133 3.43 0.64 13.17
CA ALA A 133 4.84 0.48 13.46
C ALA A 133 4.98 -0.51 14.63
N SER A 134 6.19 -0.96 14.93
CA SER A 134 6.38 -1.73 16.16
C SER A 134 5.99 -0.88 17.36
N SER A 135 5.15 -1.42 18.21
CA SER A 135 5.08 -0.94 19.58
C SER A 135 6.38 -1.30 20.28
N SER A 136 7.25 -0.33 20.43
CA SER A 136 8.28 -0.40 21.45
C SER A 136 7.63 -0.45 22.82
#